data_f3ee8ce40a4b343aa5b39607744e526f
#
_entry.id   f3ee8ce40a4b343aa5b39607744e526f
#
_cell.length_a   1.000
_cell.length_b   1.000
_cell.length_c   1.000
_cell.angle_alpha   90.00
_cell.angle_beta   90.00
_cell.angle_gamma   90.00
#
_symmetry.space_group_name_H-M   'P 1'
#
loop_
_entity.id
_entity.type
_entity.pdbx_description
1 polymer ?
#
loop_
_entity_poly.entity_id
_entity_poly.type
_entity_poly.pdbx_seq_one_letter_code
_entity_poly.pdbx_strand_id
1 'polypeptide(L)'
;MELRQLEYFRAIVDAGTISGAARVLHMTQPPLSYQLKMLEEELQVPLLVRGTKKITRTEAGKTLYEQAGTLLMLADLTKREVVKSSQAATLHIGMTPSTVSLLSDYLLRFSKQHPQVHFDVHEGSTFALKDQLENHVIDLTTLRTPIVLNGCETKTLLKESITAMALPDHPLFAERDTLSLTELAEQPLILSNRYRKYMLSAFEQAGLFCDIYLTCEDARTAMTMAEKGLGIALLPASMLPLSHQLKACAITDADLTTEILLAWRKGRLPSELRDFLKLWNET
;
A
#
# COMPACT_ATOMS: atom_id res chain seq x y z
N MET A 1 9.58 31.86 -4.13
CA MET A 1 8.76 30.71 -3.67
C MET A 1 9.54 29.93 -2.63
N GLU A 2 9.08 29.90 -1.40
CA GLU A 2 9.71 29.24 -0.26
C GLU A 2 8.96 27.95 0.09
N LEU A 3 9.67 26.95 0.63
CA LEU A 3 9.05 25.68 1.07
C LEU A 3 7.92 25.93 2.06
N ARG A 4 8.09 26.89 2.96
CA ARG A 4 7.09 27.25 3.95
C ARG A 4 5.80 27.82 3.33
N GLN A 5 5.91 28.52 2.22
CA GLN A 5 4.75 29.00 1.47
C GLN A 5 3.99 27.84 0.82
N LEU A 6 4.71 26.82 0.34
CA LEU A 6 4.10 25.58 -0.18
C LEU A 6 3.37 24.78 0.89
N GLU A 7 3.95 24.68 2.09
CA GLU A 7 3.28 24.07 3.26
C GLU A 7 1.98 24.80 3.60
N TYR A 8 2.02 26.11 3.64
CA TYR A 8 0.87 26.95 3.93
C TYR A 8 -0.23 26.82 2.85
N PHE A 9 0.17 26.86 1.60
CA PHE A 9 -0.76 26.68 0.49
C PHE A 9 -1.47 25.32 0.54
N ARG A 10 -0.72 24.23 0.76
CA ARG A 10 -1.30 22.88 0.90
C ARG A 10 -2.25 22.80 2.08
N ALA A 11 -1.86 23.30 3.25
CA ALA A 11 -2.72 23.30 4.43
C ALA A 11 -4.03 24.06 4.20
N ILE A 12 -4.01 25.19 3.43
CA ILE A 12 -5.23 25.94 3.07
C ILE A 12 -6.14 25.11 2.16
N VAL A 13 -5.56 24.40 1.18
CA VAL A 13 -6.32 23.52 0.27
C VAL A 13 -6.96 22.38 1.04
N ASP A 14 -6.20 21.71 1.91
CA ASP A 14 -6.65 20.54 2.66
C ASP A 14 -7.73 20.91 3.69
N ALA A 15 -7.58 22.04 4.35
CA ALA A 15 -8.58 22.56 5.32
C ALA A 15 -9.82 23.20 4.63
N GLY A 16 -9.74 23.50 3.32
CA GLY A 16 -10.81 24.14 2.57
C GLY A 16 -11.14 25.59 2.96
N THR A 17 -10.46 26.13 3.98
CA THR A 17 -10.60 27.53 4.45
C THR A 17 -9.28 28.02 5.06
N ILE A 18 -8.98 29.33 4.92
CA ILE A 18 -7.77 29.93 5.52
C ILE A 18 -7.82 29.85 7.06
N SER A 19 -8.98 30.06 7.67
CA SER A 19 -9.14 29.97 9.14
C SER A 19 -8.99 28.52 9.65
N GLY A 20 -9.43 27.54 8.87
CA GLY A 20 -9.22 26.12 9.16
C GLY A 20 -7.74 25.75 9.12
N ALA A 21 -7.04 26.17 8.08
CA ALA A 21 -5.60 25.95 7.94
C ALA A 21 -4.79 26.64 9.05
N ALA A 22 -5.17 27.87 9.41
CA ALA A 22 -4.51 28.60 10.49
C ALA A 22 -4.59 27.85 11.83
N ARG A 23 -5.72 27.21 12.13
CA ARG A 23 -5.88 26.35 13.32
C ARG A 23 -4.97 25.12 13.27
N VAL A 24 -4.90 24.45 12.12
CA VAL A 24 -4.05 23.26 11.93
C VAL A 24 -2.56 23.62 12.07
N LEU A 25 -2.18 24.80 11.57
CA LEU A 25 -0.80 25.30 11.62
C LEU A 25 -0.44 26.04 12.93
N HIS A 26 -1.36 26.08 13.92
CA HIS A 26 -1.19 26.79 15.18
C HIS A 26 -0.78 28.25 15.01
N MET A 27 -1.38 28.96 14.05
CA MET A 27 -1.11 30.34 13.73
C MET A 27 -2.40 31.16 13.57
N THR A 28 -2.28 32.49 13.47
CA THR A 28 -3.42 33.37 13.17
C THR A 28 -3.65 33.46 11.66
N GLN A 29 -4.87 33.77 11.26
CA GLN A 29 -5.26 33.86 9.82
C GLN A 29 -4.52 34.97 9.05
N PRO A 30 -4.26 36.21 9.58
CA PRO A 30 -3.66 37.28 8.79
C PRO A 30 -2.29 36.93 8.18
N PRO A 31 -1.29 36.38 8.93
CA PRO A 31 -0.01 36.01 8.34
C PRO A 31 -0.14 34.91 7.29
N LEU A 32 -1.05 33.93 7.48
CA LEU A 32 -1.28 32.87 6.52
C LEU A 32 -1.87 33.41 5.21
N SER A 33 -2.85 34.32 5.31
CA SER A 33 -3.45 34.98 4.13
C SER A 33 -2.43 35.86 3.40
N TYR A 34 -1.52 36.51 4.13
CA TYR A 34 -0.45 37.30 3.56
C TYR A 34 0.55 36.45 2.79
N GLN A 35 0.97 35.31 3.34
CA GLN A 35 1.91 34.39 2.67
C GLN A 35 1.31 33.78 1.39
N LEU A 36 0.03 33.44 1.40
CA LEU A 36 -0.66 33.00 0.19
C LEU A 36 -0.66 34.10 -0.88
N LYS A 37 -0.98 35.34 -0.50
CA LYS A 37 -0.98 36.47 -1.42
C LYS A 37 0.42 36.70 -2.03
N MET A 38 1.48 36.67 -1.21
CA MET A 38 2.86 36.82 -1.68
C MET A 38 3.24 35.71 -2.68
N LEU A 39 2.77 34.49 -2.45
CA LEU A 39 3.01 33.36 -3.38
C LEU A 39 2.27 33.57 -4.72
N GLU A 40 1.03 34.02 -4.69
CA GLU A 40 0.26 34.31 -5.89
C GLU A 40 0.84 35.51 -6.68
N GLU A 41 1.32 36.53 -5.98
CA GLU A 41 2.00 37.68 -6.58
C GLU A 41 3.34 37.29 -7.24
N GLU A 42 4.13 36.44 -6.59
CA GLU A 42 5.39 35.94 -7.16
C GLU A 42 5.14 35.08 -8.42
N LEU A 43 4.15 34.22 -8.39
CA LEU A 43 3.79 33.37 -9.54
C LEU A 43 2.97 34.10 -10.61
N GLN A 44 2.50 35.30 -10.34
CA GLN A 44 1.65 36.15 -11.21
C GLN A 44 0.36 35.46 -11.66
N VAL A 45 -0.15 34.50 -10.89
CA VAL A 45 -1.40 33.80 -11.14
C VAL A 45 -2.15 33.54 -9.83
N PRO A 46 -3.49 33.63 -9.82
CA PRO A 46 -4.28 33.21 -8.68
C PRO A 46 -4.24 31.68 -8.57
N LEU A 47 -3.99 31.18 -7.38
CA LEU A 47 -3.96 29.75 -7.08
C LEU A 47 -5.30 29.25 -6.53
N LEU A 48 -6.02 30.13 -5.85
CA LEU A 48 -7.26 29.80 -5.16
C LEU A 48 -8.38 30.79 -5.54
N VAL A 49 -9.59 30.25 -5.68
CA VAL A 49 -10.82 31.04 -5.83
C VAL A 49 -11.56 31.02 -4.50
N ARG A 50 -11.84 32.21 -3.95
CA ARG A 50 -12.60 32.36 -2.71
C ARG A 50 -14.10 32.25 -3.01
N GLY A 51 -14.72 31.15 -2.64
CA GLY A 51 -16.18 31.01 -2.63
C GLY A 51 -16.77 31.44 -1.29
N THR A 52 -18.10 31.57 -1.24
CA THR A 52 -18.84 32.00 -0.03
C THR A 52 -18.73 31.01 1.14
N LYS A 53 -18.48 29.72 0.89
CA LYS A 53 -18.39 28.65 1.90
C LYS A 53 -17.09 27.85 1.88
N LYS A 54 -16.44 27.73 0.72
CA LYS A 54 -15.19 26.96 0.55
C LYS A 54 -14.27 27.62 -0.44
N ILE A 55 -12.99 27.40 -0.26
CA ILE A 55 -11.92 27.73 -1.20
C ILE A 55 -11.84 26.60 -2.24
N THR A 56 -11.73 26.95 -3.53
CA THR A 56 -11.48 26.00 -4.62
C THR A 56 -10.18 26.34 -5.32
N ARG A 57 -9.51 25.34 -5.86
CA ARG A 57 -8.27 25.51 -6.62
C ARG A 57 -8.55 25.99 -8.04
N THR A 58 -7.72 26.91 -8.53
CA THR A 58 -7.62 27.19 -9.98
C THR A 58 -6.86 26.05 -10.68
N GLU A 59 -6.74 26.05 -12.01
CA GLU A 59 -5.88 25.09 -12.72
C GLU A 59 -4.42 25.23 -12.29
N ALA A 60 -3.90 26.48 -12.16
CA ALA A 60 -2.58 26.73 -11.61
C ALA A 60 -2.44 26.20 -10.16
N GLY A 61 -3.50 26.36 -9.34
CA GLY A 61 -3.55 25.83 -7.99
C GLY A 61 -3.56 24.30 -7.93
N LYS A 62 -4.17 23.59 -8.87
CA LYS A 62 -4.11 22.13 -8.97
C LYS A 62 -2.67 21.68 -9.27
N THR A 63 -2.08 22.27 -10.30
CA THR A 63 -0.67 22.00 -10.68
C THR A 63 0.28 22.25 -9.52
N LEU A 64 0.16 23.40 -8.85
CA LEU A 64 1.03 23.72 -7.72
C LEU A 64 0.81 22.76 -6.54
N TYR A 65 -0.42 22.35 -6.27
CA TYR A 65 -0.70 21.43 -5.15
C TYR A 65 0.01 20.07 -5.33
N GLU A 66 0.02 19.54 -6.54
CA GLU A 66 0.71 18.29 -6.88
C GLU A 66 2.23 18.46 -6.80
N GLN A 67 2.76 19.51 -7.42
CA GLN A 67 4.21 19.77 -7.42
C GLN A 67 4.74 20.16 -6.03
N ALA A 68 3.97 20.93 -5.26
CA ALA A 68 4.32 21.28 -3.88
C ALA A 68 4.46 20.04 -2.99
N GLY A 69 3.61 19.03 -3.19
CA GLY A 69 3.75 17.74 -2.51
C GLY A 69 5.12 17.12 -2.74
N THR A 70 5.53 17.04 -4.00
CA THR A 70 6.82 16.48 -4.41
C THR A 70 8.01 17.29 -3.86
N LEU A 71 7.94 18.62 -3.95
CA LEU A 71 9.01 19.49 -3.46
C LEU A 71 9.20 19.42 -1.94
N LEU A 72 8.12 19.47 -1.17
CA LEU A 72 8.18 19.37 0.29
C LEU A 72 8.74 18.02 0.74
N MET A 73 8.33 16.98 0.08
CA MET A 73 8.81 15.64 0.32
C MET A 73 10.31 15.52 -0.01
N LEU A 74 10.76 16.05 -1.15
CA LEU A 74 12.17 16.06 -1.52
C LEU A 74 13.03 16.85 -0.52
N ALA A 75 12.51 17.96 -0.02
CA ALA A 75 13.17 18.75 1.03
C ALA A 75 13.29 17.98 2.34
N ASP A 76 12.26 17.24 2.74
CA ASP A 76 12.30 16.40 3.95
C ASP A 76 13.27 15.22 3.79
N LEU A 77 13.26 14.56 2.62
CA LEU A 77 14.24 13.53 2.29
C LEU A 77 15.67 14.05 2.34
N THR A 78 15.93 15.22 1.75
CA THR A 78 17.27 15.85 1.78
C THR A 78 17.72 16.11 3.21
N LYS A 79 16.83 16.62 4.07
CA LYS A 79 17.12 16.79 5.51
C LYS A 79 17.46 15.44 6.16
N ARG A 80 16.67 14.41 5.89
CA ARG A 80 16.92 13.05 6.42
C ARG A 80 18.24 12.49 5.92
N GLU A 81 18.57 12.63 4.64
CA GLU A 81 19.85 12.15 4.08
C GLU A 81 21.05 12.87 4.70
N VAL A 82 20.97 14.19 4.90
CA VAL A 82 22.03 14.96 5.56
C VAL A 82 22.21 14.53 7.02
N VAL A 83 21.14 14.29 7.75
CA VAL A 83 21.20 13.78 9.13
C VAL A 83 21.71 12.32 9.15
N LYS A 84 21.29 11.48 8.20
CA LYS A 84 21.75 10.09 8.05
C LYS A 84 23.23 9.97 7.73
N SER A 85 23.86 10.97 7.10
CA SER A 85 25.31 10.95 6.86
C SER A 85 26.16 10.88 8.13
N SER A 86 25.55 11.07 9.30
CA SER A 86 26.16 10.99 10.64
C SER A 86 25.62 9.86 11.53
N GLN A 87 24.69 9.02 11.05
CA GLN A 87 24.05 7.95 11.83
C GLN A 87 24.02 6.63 11.04
N ALA A 88 23.77 5.50 11.73
CA ALA A 88 23.57 4.21 11.10
C ALA A 88 22.52 4.28 9.99
N ALA A 89 22.84 3.68 8.83
CA ALA A 89 21.92 3.65 7.70
C ALA A 89 20.64 2.89 8.06
N THR A 90 19.48 3.41 7.64
CA THR A 90 18.18 2.77 7.89
C THR A 90 17.50 2.51 6.56
N LEU A 91 17.05 1.26 6.33
CA LEU A 91 16.17 0.88 5.22
C LEU A 91 14.72 0.97 5.69
N HIS A 92 13.92 1.78 5.01
CA HIS A 92 12.49 1.88 5.26
C HIS A 92 11.76 0.91 4.33
N ILE A 93 11.12 -0.10 4.91
CA ILE A 93 10.61 -1.26 4.19
C ILE A 93 9.11 -1.39 4.39
N GLY A 94 8.36 -1.41 3.29
CA GLY A 94 6.93 -1.72 3.31
C GLY A 94 6.67 -3.22 3.21
N MET A 95 5.74 -3.72 4.02
CA MET A 95 5.29 -5.12 3.96
C MET A 95 3.77 -5.19 4.03
N THR A 96 3.17 -6.00 3.15
CA THR A 96 1.79 -6.40 3.41
C THR A 96 1.77 -7.49 4.49
N PRO A 97 0.70 -7.58 5.31
CA PRO A 97 0.60 -8.61 6.36
C PRO A 97 0.88 -10.03 5.89
N SER A 98 0.49 -10.33 4.64
CA SER A 98 0.66 -11.65 4.03
C SER A 98 2.06 -11.93 3.47
N THR A 99 2.98 -10.98 3.50
CA THR A 99 4.34 -11.12 2.96
C THR A 99 5.44 -11.00 4.01
N VAL A 100 5.06 -10.80 5.27
CA VAL A 100 6.00 -10.62 6.39
C VAL A 100 6.95 -11.82 6.51
N SER A 101 6.42 -13.05 6.51
CA SER A 101 7.25 -14.26 6.61
C SER A 101 8.25 -14.37 5.47
N LEU A 102 7.83 -14.10 4.23
CA LEU A 102 8.69 -14.16 3.06
C LEU A 102 9.86 -13.18 3.15
N LEU A 103 9.60 -11.93 3.55
CA LEU A 103 10.64 -10.90 3.59
C LEU A 103 11.53 -11.01 4.83
N SER A 104 11.03 -11.57 5.94
CA SER A 104 11.78 -11.73 7.19
C SER A 104 13.06 -12.55 7.01
N ASP A 105 13.04 -13.59 6.20
CA ASP A 105 14.22 -14.42 5.94
C ASP A 105 15.32 -13.62 5.21
N TYR A 106 14.93 -12.74 4.28
CA TYR A 106 15.88 -11.88 3.60
C TYR A 106 16.45 -10.80 4.53
N LEU A 107 15.60 -10.21 5.40
CA LEU A 107 16.07 -9.26 6.41
C LEU A 107 17.07 -9.92 7.37
N LEU A 108 16.79 -11.15 7.80
CA LEU A 108 17.70 -11.90 8.67
C LEU A 108 19.05 -12.17 7.98
N ARG A 109 19.05 -12.55 6.71
CA ARG A 109 20.27 -12.75 5.92
C ARG A 109 21.05 -11.46 5.76
N PHE A 110 20.37 -10.37 5.41
CA PHE A 110 20.98 -9.07 5.23
C PHE A 110 21.56 -8.50 6.53
N SER A 111 20.86 -8.60 7.64
CA SER A 111 21.33 -8.09 8.94
C SER A 111 22.63 -8.76 9.42
N LYS A 112 22.84 -10.04 9.07
CA LYS A 112 24.09 -10.75 9.37
C LYS A 112 25.29 -10.22 8.57
N GLN A 113 25.07 -9.75 7.35
CA GLN A 113 26.11 -9.21 6.46
C GLN A 113 26.33 -7.70 6.68
N HIS A 114 25.29 -6.99 7.11
CA HIS A 114 25.26 -5.54 7.28
C HIS A 114 24.72 -5.13 8.68
N PRO A 115 25.42 -5.49 9.77
CA PRO A 115 24.93 -5.28 11.14
C PRO A 115 24.76 -3.79 11.52
N GLN A 116 25.36 -2.89 10.75
CA GLN A 116 25.23 -1.42 10.93
C GLN A 116 23.96 -0.85 10.31
N VAL A 117 23.22 -1.64 9.49
CA VAL A 117 21.99 -1.18 8.84
C VAL A 117 20.79 -1.51 9.74
N HIS A 118 20.01 -0.49 10.03
CA HIS A 118 18.74 -0.63 10.74
C HIS A 118 17.58 -0.78 9.76
N PHE A 119 16.47 -1.33 10.24
CA PHE A 119 15.23 -1.46 9.48
C PHE A 119 14.12 -0.68 10.16
N ASP A 120 13.38 0.07 9.37
CA ASP A 120 12.11 0.69 9.75
C ASP A 120 11.01 0.04 8.90
N VAL A 121 10.12 -0.72 9.55
CA VAL A 121 9.13 -1.54 8.86
C VAL A 121 7.75 -0.90 8.93
N HIS A 122 7.19 -0.64 7.76
CA HIS A 122 5.85 -0.11 7.57
C HIS A 122 4.91 -1.25 7.14
N GLU A 123 3.93 -1.55 7.94
CA GLU A 123 2.88 -2.51 7.58
C GLU A 123 1.66 -1.78 7.01
N GLY A 124 1.10 -2.31 5.92
CA GLY A 124 -0.07 -1.68 5.30
C GLY A 124 -0.68 -2.48 4.16
N SER A 125 -1.78 -1.95 3.62
CA SER A 125 -2.37 -2.49 2.41
C SER A 125 -1.45 -2.24 1.20
N THR A 126 -1.59 -3.06 0.15
CA THR A 126 -0.86 -2.88 -1.11
C THR A 126 -0.98 -1.45 -1.66
N PHE A 127 -2.16 -0.83 -1.55
CA PHE A 127 -2.38 0.53 -2.05
C PHE A 127 -1.70 1.59 -1.18
N ALA A 128 -1.82 1.47 0.14
CA ALA A 128 -1.14 2.39 1.06
C ALA A 128 0.39 2.32 0.94
N LEU A 129 0.93 1.11 0.81
CA LEU A 129 2.38 0.91 0.62
C LEU A 129 2.86 1.40 -0.75
N LYS A 130 2.04 1.25 -1.81
CA LYS A 130 2.32 1.87 -3.10
C LYS A 130 2.45 3.37 -2.96
N ASP A 131 1.47 4.03 -2.32
CA ASP A 131 1.49 5.48 -2.12
C ASP A 131 2.71 5.91 -1.29
N GLN A 132 3.07 5.16 -0.25
CA GLN A 132 4.28 5.43 0.53
C GLN A 132 5.56 5.27 -0.29
N LEU A 133 5.65 4.25 -1.17
CA LEU A 133 6.79 4.06 -2.07
C LEU A 133 6.90 5.19 -3.09
N GLU A 134 5.81 5.53 -3.77
CA GLU A 134 5.75 6.62 -4.75
C GLU A 134 6.03 7.98 -4.11
N ASN A 135 5.63 8.16 -2.83
CA ASN A 135 5.89 9.34 -2.02
C ASN A 135 7.19 9.29 -1.20
N HIS A 136 8.11 8.38 -1.50
CA HIS A 136 9.43 8.28 -0.84
C HIS A 136 9.42 8.11 0.69
N VAL A 137 8.33 7.65 1.27
CA VAL A 137 8.25 7.33 2.69
C VAL A 137 9.00 6.03 3.00
N ILE A 138 8.93 5.08 2.07
CA ILE A 138 9.65 3.79 2.13
C ILE A 138 10.57 3.64 0.92
N ASP A 139 11.64 2.86 1.08
CA ASP A 139 12.67 2.64 0.06
C ASP A 139 12.30 1.49 -0.88
N LEU A 140 11.72 0.43 -0.31
CA LEU A 140 11.22 -0.73 -1.04
C LEU A 140 9.99 -1.31 -0.33
N THR A 141 9.21 -2.10 -1.05
CA THR A 141 8.02 -2.75 -0.47
C THR A 141 7.68 -4.05 -1.17
N THR A 142 7.04 -4.95 -0.46
CA THR A 142 6.33 -6.08 -1.08
C THR A 142 4.89 -5.67 -1.39
N LEU A 143 4.46 -5.95 -2.61
CA LEU A 143 3.12 -5.65 -3.11
C LEU A 143 2.53 -6.91 -3.76
N ARG A 144 1.21 -6.99 -3.85
CA ARG A 144 0.52 -8.06 -4.57
C ARG A 144 -0.16 -7.54 -5.83
N THR A 145 -0.13 -8.33 -6.89
CA THR A 145 -0.90 -8.04 -8.12
C THR A 145 -2.41 -8.33 -7.93
N PRO A 146 -3.28 -7.73 -8.76
CA PRO A 146 -3.01 -6.73 -9.79
C PRO A 146 -2.72 -5.34 -9.18
N ILE A 147 -1.68 -4.67 -9.66
CA ILE A 147 -1.33 -3.29 -9.28
C ILE A 147 -0.61 -2.58 -10.42
N VAL A 148 -0.86 -1.29 -10.56
CA VAL A 148 -0.12 -0.42 -11.48
C VAL A 148 0.82 0.46 -10.67
N LEU A 149 2.10 0.45 -11.02
CA LEU A 149 3.16 1.23 -10.39
C LEU A 149 3.77 2.21 -11.38
N ASN A 150 3.88 3.47 -10.99
CA ASN A 150 4.51 4.51 -11.80
C ASN A 150 5.91 4.81 -11.26
N GLY A 151 6.89 4.90 -12.16
CA GLY A 151 8.26 5.25 -11.77
C GLY A 151 8.97 4.25 -10.85
N CYS A 152 8.49 3.01 -10.78
CA CYS A 152 9.07 1.94 -9.98
C CYS A 152 9.65 0.84 -10.87
N GLU A 153 10.60 0.11 -10.31
CA GLU A 153 11.07 -1.20 -10.77
C GLU A 153 10.48 -2.29 -9.88
N THR A 154 10.27 -3.46 -10.46
CA THR A 154 9.71 -4.59 -9.74
C THR A 154 10.44 -5.87 -10.05
N LYS A 155 10.46 -6.78 -9.08
CA LYS A 155 10.87 -8.18 -9.26
C LYS A 155 9.78 -9.09 -8.69
N THR A 156 9.32 -10.05 -9.47
CA THR A 156 8.39 -11.08 -8.97
C THR A 156 9.13 -12.01 -8.04
N LEU A 157 8.63 -12.15 -6.81
CA LEU A 157 9.17 -13.02 -5.78
C LEU A 157 8.47 -14.38 -5.76
N LEU A 158 7.17 -14.37 -5.96
CA LEU A 158 6.33 -15.56 -5.94
C LEU A 158 5.12 -15.34 -6.85
N LYS A 159 4.77 -16.35 -7.62
CA LYS A 159 3.47 -16.46 -8.31
C LYS A 159 2.70 -17.61 -7.67
N GLU A 160 1.46 -17.37 -7.31
CA GLU A 160 0.63 -18.33 -6.59
C GLU A 160 -0.84 -18.21 -6.95
N SER A 161 -1.61 -19.25 -6.68
CA SER A 161 -3.06 -19.27 -6.89
C SER A 161 -3.80 -18.77 -5.65
N ILE A 162 -4.98 -18.20 -5.87
CA ILE A 162 -5.99 -18.04 -4.81
C ILE A 162 -6.62 -19.41 -4.57
N THR A 163 -6.75 -19.78 -3.31
CA THR A 163 -7.32 -21.04 -2.84
C THR A 163 -8.51 -20.77 -1.92
N ALA A 164 -9.40 -21.72 -1.82
CA ALA A 164 -10.46 -21.73 -0.82
C ALA A 164 -9.92 -22.31 0.49
N MET A 165 -10.13 -21.62 1.61
CA MET A 165 -9.67 -22.06 2.94
C MET A 165 -10.82 -22.08 3.93
N ALA A 166 -11.00 -23.21 4.61
CA ALA A 166 -11.98 -23.38 5.68
C ALA A 166 -11.49 -24.41 6.71
N LEU A 167 -12.27 -24.62 7.76
CA LEU A 167 -11.99 -25.68 8.72
C LEU A 167 -12.03 -27.06 8.04
N PRO A 168 -11.20 -28.02 8.47
CA PRO A 168 -11.15 -29.36 7.87
C PRO A 168 -12.47 -30.14 7.97
N ASP A 169 -13.29 -29.85 8.96
CA ASP A 169 -14.61 -30.48 9.18
C ASP A 169 -15.74 -29.81 8.36
N HIS A 170 -15.44 -28.74 7.62
CA HIS A 170 -16.40 -28.14 6.71
C HIS A 170 -16.84 -29.18 5.63
N PRO A 171 -18.15 -29.35 5.34
CA PRO A 171 -18.64 -30.41 4.46
C PRO A 171 -17.98 -30.50 3.09
N LEU A 172 -17.57 -29.36 2.51
CA LEU A 172 -16.90 -29.32 1.22
C LEU A 172 -15.38 -29.63 1.31
N PHE A 173 -14.79 -29.65 2.50
CA PHE A 173 -13.34 -29.77 2.70
C PHE A 173 -12.89 -31.14 3.23
N ALA A 174 -13.79 -31.92 3.83
CA ALA A 174 -13.46 -33.13 4.60
C ALA A 174 -12.51 -34.11 3.84
N GLU A 175 -12.85 -34.46 2.58
CA GLU A 175 -12.07 -35.43 1.78
C GLU A 175 -11.66 -34.88 0.42
N ARG A 176 -11.62 -33.55 0.25
CA ARG A 176 -11.39 -32.90 -1.03
C ARG A 176 -10.23 -31.93 -0.97
N ASP A 177 -9.47 -31.90 -2.05
CA ASP A 177 -8.35 -30.96 -2.25
C ASP A 177 -8.64 -29.92 -3.35
N THR A 178 -9.81 -30.05 -4.00
CA THR A 178 -10.24 -29.17 -5.08
C THR A 178 -11.71 -28.80 -4.95
N LEU A 179 -12.06 -27.59 -5.37
CA LEU A 179 -13.43 -27.07 -5.45
C LEU A 179 -13.62 -26.30 -6.76
N SER A 180 -14.86 -26.24 -7.24
CA SER A 180 -15.25 -25.40 -8.37
C SER A 180 -15.83 -24.06 -7.89
N LEU A 181 -15.86 -23.05 -8.78
CA LEU A 181 -16.56 -21.79 -8.50
C LEU A 181 -18.06 -22.02 -8.25
N THR A 182 -18.67 -22.98 -8.94
CA THR A 182 -20.09 -23.33 -8.75
C THR A 182 -20.37 -23.78 -7.32
N GLU A 183 -19.52 -24.63 -6.77
CA GLU A 183 -19.67 -25.10 -5.37
C GLU A 183 -19.42 -23.98 -4.38
N LEU A 184 -18.46 -23.09 -4.66
CA LEU A 184 -18.15 -21.93 -3.84
C LEU A 184 -19.25 -20.88 -3.86
N ALA A 185 -19.94 -20.71 -5.01
CA ALA A 185 -21.01 -19.72 -5.15
C ALA A 185 -22.19 -19.97 -4.19
N GLU A 186 -22.40 -21.22 -3.77
CA GLU A 186 -23.46 -21.65 -2.84
C GLU A 186 -23.07 -21.49 -1.35
N GLN A 187 -21.85 -21.00 -1.08
CA GLN A 187 -21.32 -20.92 0.29
C GLN A 187 -21.16 -19.49 0.77
N PRO A 188 -21.19 -19.25 2.09
CA PRO A 188 -20.85 -17.94 2.64
C PRO A 188 -19.36 -17.66 2.45
N LEU A 189 -19.03 -16.72 1.56
CA LEU A 189 -17.65 -16.40 1.22
C LEU A 189 -17.10 -15.23 2.06
N ILE A 190 -15.85 -15.35 2.44
CA ILE A 190 -15.09 -14.32 3.14
C ILE A 190 -13.99 -13.80 2.20
N LEU A 191 -14.01 -12.51 1.90
CA LEU A 191 -13.06 -11.88 1.00
C LEU A 191 -12.33 -10.71 1.66
N SER A 192 -11.04 -10.58 1.38
CA SER A 192 -10.39 -9.29 1.61
C SER A 192 -10.75 -8.31 0.47
N ASN A 193 -10.92 -7.04 0.80
CA ASN A 193 -11.22 -5.97 -0.15
C ASN A 193 -10.22 -5.94 -1.32
N ARG A 194 -8.99 -6.36 -1.07
CA ARG A 194 -7.93 -6.51 -2.07
C ARG A 194 -8.34 -7.36 -3.26
N TYR A 195 -8.98 -8.49 -3.00
CA TYR A 195 -9.34 -9.47 -4.04
C TYR A 195 -10.81 -9.43 -4.42
N ARG A 196 -11.64 -8.64 -3.72
CA ARG A 196 -13.08 -8.62 -3.90
C ARG A 196 -13.49 -8.42 -5.36
N LYS A 197 -12.98 -7.35 -6.01
CA LYS A 197 -13.31 -7.06 -7.42
C LYS A 197 -12.82 -8.17 -8.36
N TYR A 198 -11.63 -8.71 -8.11
CA TYR A 198 -11.03 -9.77 -8.90
C TYR A 198 -11.86 -11.07 -8.81
N MET A 199 -12.25 -11.45 -7.60
CA MET A 199 -13.08 -12.64 -7.36
C MET A 199 -14.48 -12.48 -7.94
N LEU A 200 -15.15 -11.35 -7.70
CA LEU A 200 -16.47 -11.10 -8.29
C LEU A 200 -16.45 -11.18 -9.82
N SER A 201 -15.42 -10.65 -10.47
CA SER A 201 -15.27 -10.76 -11.92
C SER A 201 -15.13 -12.21 -12.39
N ALA A 202 -14.45 -13.08 -11.63
CA ALA A 202 -14.32 -14.49 -11.96
C ALA A 202 -15.67 -15.23 -11.87
N PHE A 203 -16.44 -14.99 -10.81
CA PHE A 203 -17.79 -15.56 -10.68
C PHE A 203 -18.72 -15.06 -11.80
N GLU A 204 -18.68 -13.76 -12.10
CA GLU A 204 -19.49 -13.15 -13.18
C GLU A 204 -19.14 -13.75 -14.55
N GLN A 205 -17.85 -13.93 -14.87
CA GLN A 205 -17.41 -14.57 -16.11
C GLN A 205 -17.86 -16.03 -16.23
N ALA A 206 -17.99 -16.73 -15.11
CA ALA A 206 -18.55 -18.08 -15.05
C ALA A 206 -20.09 -18.09 -15.08
N GLY A 207 -20.75 -16.93 -15.12
CA GLY A 207 -22.21 -16.80 -15.07
C GLY A 207 -22.81 -17.13 -13.69
N LEU A 208 -22.00 -16.98 -12.64
CA LEU A 208 -22.38 -17.34 -11.27
C LEU A 208 -22.57 -16.08 -10.42
N PHE A 209 -23.50 -16.15 -9.48
CA PHE A 209 -23.65 -15.19 -8.37
C PHE A 209 -23.15 -15.85 -7.11
N CYS A 210 -22.36 -15.14 -6.31
CA CYS A 210 -21.87 -15.62 -5.03
C CYS A 210 -22.32 -14.74 -3.88
N ASP A 211 -22.57 -15.35 -2.73
CA ASP A 211 -22.85 -14.61 -1.48
C ASP A 211 -21.55 -14.25 -0.78
N ILE A 212 -21.21 -12.96 -0.79
CA ILE A 212 -20.09 -12.44 0.01
C ILE A 212 -20.63 -12.12 1.39
N TYR A 213 -20.52 -13.08 2.28
CA TYR A 213 -20.99 -12.96 3.64
C TYR A 213 -20.17 -11.95 4.47
N LEU A 214 -18.84 -11.88 4.24
CA LEU A 214 -17.97 -10.98 4.97
C LEU A 214 -16.89 -10.40 4.07
N THR A 215 -16.65 -9.09 4.20
CA THR A 215 -15.51 -8.40 3.61
C THR A 215 -14.67 -7.75 4.69
N CYS A 216 -13.33 -7.76 4.53
CA CYS A 216 -12.39 -7.13 5.43
C CYS A 216 -11.21 -6.52 4.65
N GLU A 217 -10.45 -5.63 5.28
CA GLU A 217 -9.31 -4.98 4.64
C GLU A 217 -8.10 -5.93 4.51
N ASP A 218 -7.91 -6.81 5.47
CA ASP A 218 -6.70 -7.62 5.64
C ASP A 218 -6.98 -9.11 5.45
N ALA A 219 -6.09 -9.80 4.71
CA ALA A 219 -6.18 -11.24 4.48
C ALA A 219 -6.05 -12.08 5.76
N ARG A 220 -5.30 -11.63 6.79
CA ARG A 220 -5.21 -12.31 8.08
C ARG A 220 -6.54 -12.25 8.83
N THR A 221 -7.25 -11.12 8.74
CA THR A 221 -8.61 -11.01 9.30
C THR A 221 -9.55 -12.00 8.63
N ALA A 222 -9.51 -12.10 7.27
CA ALA A 222 -10.31 -13.09 6.55
C ALA A 222 -10.00 -14.53 7.00
N MET A 223 -8.72 -14.85 7.16
CA MET A 223 -8.23 -16.14 7.65
C MET A 223 -8.77 -16.45 9.06
N THR A 224 -8.63 -15.48 9.99
CA THR A 224 -9.14 -15.63 11.38
C THR A 224 -10.65 -15.85 11.42
N MET A 225 -11.42 -15.19 10.54
CA MET A 225 -12.86 -15.40 10.47
C MET A 225 -13.22 -16.80 9.95
N ALA A 226 -12.45 -17.31 8.96
CA ALA A 226 -12.61 -18.69 8.51
C ALA A 226 -12.24 -19.72 9.60
N GLU A 227 -11.20 -19.47 10.40
CA GLU A 227 -10.84 -20.29 11.58
C GLU A 227 -11.94 -20.34 12.65
N LYS A 228 -12.82 -19.35 12.67
CA LYS A 228 -14.01 -19.34 13.55
C LYS A 228 -15.25 -19.99 12.91
N GLY A 229 -15.10 -20.54 11.70
CA GLY A 229 -16.20 -21.22 11.00
C GLY A 229 -17.25 -20.28 10.41
N LEU A 230 -16.93 -18.98 10.20
CA LEU A 230 -17.87 -18.00 9.65
C LEU A 230 -18.15 -18.18 8.15
N GLY A 231 -17.31 -18.96 7.43
CA GLY A 231 -17.45 -19.22 6.01
C GLY A 231 -16.13 -19.64 5.38
N ILE A 232 -16.09 -19.67 4.04
CA ILE A 232 -14.92 -20.03 3.27
C ILE A 232 -14.16 -18.77 2.87
N ALA A 233 -12.89 -18.66 3.28
CA ALA A 233 -12.04 -17.56 2.86
C ALA A 233 -11.33 -17.87 1.53
N LEU A 234 -11.36 -16.93 0.58
CA LEU A 234 -10.62 -17.02 -0.67
C LEU A 234 -9.33 -16.21 -0.53
N LEU A 235 -8.20 -16.92 -0.39
CA LEU A 235 -6.92 -16.37 -0.01
C LEU A 235 -5.77 -16.94 -0.86
N PRO A 236 -4.65 -16.19 -1.02
CA PRO A 236 -3.44 -16.72 -1.64
C PRO A 236 -2.92 -17.96 -0.91
N ALA A 237 -2.43 -18.94 -1.65
CA ALA A 237 -1.95 -20.21 -1.10
C ALA A 237 -0.86 -20.04 -0.03
N SER A 238 0.02 -19.05 -0.17
CA SER A 238 1.07 -18.71 0.80
C SER A 238 0.54 -18.28 2.18
N MET A 239 -0.76 -18.03 2.31
CA MET A 239 -1.37 -17.72 3.61
C MET A 239 -1.58 -18.96 4.48
N LEU A 240 -1.73 -20.14 3.87
CA LEU A 240 -2.04 -21.38 4.60
C LEU A 240 -1.05 -21.70 5.73
N PRO A 241 0.27 -21.58 5.56
CA PRO A 241 1.23 -21.85 6.64
C PRO A 241 1.09 -20.93 7.87
N LEU A 242 0.37 -19.82 7.75
CA LEU A 242 0.08 -18.91 8.87
C LEU A 242 -1.09 -19.37 9.72
N SER A 243 -1.85 -20.37 9.26
CA SER A 243 -2.94 -21.02 10.01
C SER A 243 -2.53 -22.44 10.40
N HIS A 244 -2.91 -22.83 11.60
CA HIS A 244 -2.77 -24.21 12.07
C HIS A 244 -4.12 -24.96 12.07
N GLN A 245 -5.19 -24.33 11.67
CA GLN A 245 -6.55 -24.86 11.78
C GLN A 245 -7.24 -25.04 10.43
N LEU A 246 -6.81 -24.31 9.40
CA LEU A 246 -7.45 -24.33 8.09
C LEU A 246 -6.87 -25.40 7.16
N LYS A 247 -7.75 -25.96 6.33
CA LYS A 247 -7.42 -26.72 5.14
C LYS A 247 -7.63 -25.83 3.92
N ALA A 248 -6.80 -26.01 2.89
CA ALA A 248 -6.95 -25.34 1.60
C ALA A 248 -7.38 -26.32 0.52
N CYS A 249 -8.30 -25.87 -0.35
CA CYS A 249 -8.67 -26.54 -1.59
C CYS A 249 -8.32 -25.65 -2.77
N ALA A 250 -7.74 -26.21 -3.81
CA ALA A 250 -7.49 -25.50 -5.06
C ALA A 250 -8.79 -25.25 -5.82
N ILE A 251 -8.88 -24.10 -6.50
CA ILE A 251 -10.02 -23.77 -7.38
C ILE A 251 -9.65 -24.19 -8.79
N THR A 252 -10.46 -25.08 -9.42
CA THR A 252 -10.04 -25.79 -10.63
C THR A 252 -10.56 -25.22 -11.94
N ASP A 253 -11.65 -24.47 -11.91
CA ASP A 253 -12.38 -23.97 -13.08
C ASP A 253 -12.16 -22.48 -13.37
N ALA A 254 -11.17 -21.88 -12.70
CA ALA A 254 -10.74 -20.50 -12.93
C ALA A 254 -9.23 -20.33 -12.71
N ASP A 255 -8.57 -19.54 -13.55
CA ASP A 255 -7.17 -19.14 -13.36
C ASP A 255 -7.12 -17.91 -12.42
N LEU A 256 -7.10 -18.19 -11.13
CA LEU A 256 -7.08 -17.18 -10.07
C LEU A 256 -5.67 -17.04 -9.50
N THR A 257 -4.81 -16.35 -10.24
CA THR A 257 -3.42 -16.16 -9.86
C THR A 257 -3.14 -14.75 -9.33
N THR A 258 -2.20 -14.66 -8.39
CA THR A 258 -1.63 -13.41 -7.88
C THR A 258 -0.12 -13.54 -7.77
N GLU A 259 0.58 -12.41 -7.83
CA GLU A 259 2.02 -12.39 -7.65
C GLU A 259 2.39 -11.51 -6.45
N ILE A 260 3.45 -11.90 -5.74
CA ILE A 260 4.15 -11.03 -4.80
C ILE A 260 5.28 -10.37 -5.57
N LEU A 261 5.25 -9.05 -5.60
CA LEU A 261 6.30 -8.22 -6.19
C LEU A 261 7.13 -7.58 -5.09
N LEU A 262 8.44 -7.59 -5.22
CA LEU A 262 9.30 -6.61 -4.58
C LEU A 262 9.34 -5.39 -5.49
N ALA A 263 9.08 -4.21 -4.94
CA ALA A 263 9.03 -2.96 -5.69
C ALA A 263 9.89 -1.89 -5.04
N TRP A 264 10.62 -1.11 -5.86
CA TRP A 264 11.42 0.03 -5.45
C TRP A 264 11.39 1.11 -6.54
N ARG A 265 11.77 2.34 -6.20
CA ARG A 265 11.77 3.43 -7.19
C ARG A 265 12.90 3.30 -8.19
N LYS A 266 12.63 3.69 -9.44
CA LYS A 266 13.67 3.86 -10.47
C LYS A 266 14.63 4.99 -10.11
N GLY A 267 15.89 4.84 -10.51
CA GLY A 267 16.89 5.89 -10.41
C GLY A 267 18.06 5.54 -9.50
N ARG A 268 18.68 6.57 -8.90
CA ARG A 268 19.83 6.38 -8.00
C ARG A 268 19.36 5.81 -6.67
N LEU A 269 19.75 4.59 -6.38
CA LEU A 269 19.41 3.90 -5.14
C LEU A 269 20.48 4.16 -4.06
N PRO A 270 20.09 4.26 -2.76
CA PRO A 270 21.00 4.20 -1.64
C PRO A 270 21.86 2.93 -1.68
N SER A 271 23.07 2.99 -1.12
CA SER A 271 24.01 1.85 -1.10
C SER A 271 23.39 0.62 -0.45
N GLU A 272 22.74 0.82 0.68
CA GLU A 272 22.10 -0.22 1.51
C GLU A 272 20.98 -0.93 0.73
N LEU A 273 20.17 -0.16 0.00
CA LEU A 273 19.11 -0.73 -0.84
C LEU A 273 19.69 -1.54 -2.01
N ARG A 274 20.73 -1.03 -2.66
CA ARG A 274 21.41 -1.77 -3.74
C ARG A 274 21.99 -3.09 -3.24
N ASP A 275 22.60 -3.08 -2.07
CA ASP A 275 23.18 -4.29 -1.47
C ASP A 275 22.08 -5.25 -1.02
N PHE A 276 20.97 -4.76 -0.46
CA PHE A 276 19.80 -5.56 -0.15
C PHE A 276 19.22 -6.24 -1.39
N LEU A 277 19.09 -5.51 -2.51
CA LEU A 277 18.57 -6.05 -3.77
C LEU A 277 19.48 -7.12 -4.42
N LYS A 278 20.79 -7.12 -4.14
CA LYS A 278 21.70 -8.15 -4.64
C LYS A 278 21.39 -9.53 -4.06
N LEU A 279 20.93 -9.62 -2.81
CA LEU A 279 20.54 -10.88 -2.18
C LEU A 279 19.47 -11.65 -2.96
N TRP A 280 18.66 -10.96 -3.76
CA TRP A 280 17.61 -11.58 -4.57
C TRP A 280 18.11 -12.06 -5.94
N ASN A 281 19.30 -11.72 -6.32
CA ASN A 281 19.90 -12.17 -7.58
C ASN A 281 20.76 -13.43 -7.36
N GLU A 282 21.01 -13.81 -6.12
CA GLU A 282 21.80 -14.97 -5.74
C GLU A 282 20.94 -16.22 -5.43
N THR A 283 19.62 -16.10 -5.57
CA THR A 283 18.64 -17.18 -5.38
C THR A 283 17.96 -17.51 -6.68
#